data_4152e990092a1b20e478e9bd35221966
#
_entry.id   4152e990092a1b20e478e9bd35221966
#
_cell.length_a   1.000
_cell.length_b   1.000
_cell.length_c   1.000
_cell.angle_alpha   90.00
_cell.angle_beta   90.00
_cell.angle_gamma   90.00
#
_symmetry.space_group_name_H-M   'P 1'
#
loop_
_entity.id
_entity.type
_entity.pdbx_description
1 polymer ?
#
loop_
_entity_poly.entity_id
_entity_poly.type
_entity_poly.pdbx_seq_one_letter_code
_entity_poly.pdbx_strand_id
1 'polypeptide(L)'
;MYSMGGPFAPQAPRILQVDCDTKSVRRSMIEIPCSDSALKAPEKEKTGKVLPSFPRPAFLYVESAAVDEPLTRRLLALFPEASVHEIQDHRRLDAEAVPLRGYNSLVKQQVLVLARNPGAFVRPFWPQSCEGDRHFFIAHANGCPFDCQYCFLQAYFAHGAPVIFANLQDLLQELDDHLRDQERLGPATYHGGELSDALALEPLSGFARQAVEVFRRRPGATLELRTKCAGIESLLPAQPPPNVVCSWTLTPEEAWRLYEIRTPSPLDRLCSARACQDKGYRVGIRLDPALRYPGWEKGYADLVAAVFENLDPKGIESFVLGGFRYLPGLASRIRQRFPESSLLLEEFVQCRDGKYRYFRPLRINLYRSILAEIRRHDPGIPVRIAMESEPVHREVLERPEPSRRGGAA
;
A
#
# COMPACT_ATOMS: atom_id res chain seq x y z
N MET A 1 22.50 24.86 7.81
CA MET A 1 23.03 25.75 6.78
C MET A 1 23.50 24.89 5.61
N TYR A 2 22.70 24.78 4.55
CA TYR A 2 23.12 24.18 3.28
C TYR A 2 22.94 25.22 2.19
N SER A 3 24.03 25.50 1.49
CA SER A 3 24.14 26.54 0.48
C SER A 3 23.36 26.15 -0.78
N MET A 4 22.62 27.10 -1.30
CA MET A 4 21.92 27.05 -2.59
C MET A 4 22.95 27.19 -3.74
N GLY A 5 23.06 26.17 -4.60
CA GLY A 5 23.70 26.26 -5.91
C GLY A 5 22.67 26.60 -6.98
N GLY A 6 23.06 27.44 -7.93
CA GLY A 6 22.22 28.10 -8.92
C GLY A 6 21.53 27.23 -9.98
N PRO A 7 20.78 27.84 -10.92
CA PRO A 7 19.76 27.17 -11.70
C PRO A 7 20.35 26.38 -12.88
N PHE A 8 20.15 25.07 -12.88
CA PHE A 8 20.31 24.24 -14.09
C PHE A 8 18.97 24.20 -14.83
N ALA A 9 18.96 24.58 -16.09
CA ALA A 9 17.80 24.42 -16.96
C ALA A 9 17.51 22.92 -17.16
N PRO A 10 16.24 22.49 -17.08
CA PRO A 10 15.87 21.08 -17.30
C PRO A 10 16.11 20.69 -18.75
N GLN A 11 16.86 19.60 -18.97
CA GLN A 11 16.96 18.99 -20.31
C GLN A 11 15.71 18.13 -20.51
N ALA A 12 15.05 18.31 -21.67
CA ALA A 12 13.88 17.51 -22.08
C ALA A 12 14.25 16.01 -22.18
N PRO A 13 13.35 15.09 -21.80
CA PRO A 13 13.58 13.65 -21.88
C PRO A 13 13.77 13.21 -23.34
N ARG A 14 14.70 12.27 -23.56
CA ARG A 14 14.97 11.65 -24.86
C ARG A 14 14.09 10.42 -25.04
N ILE A 15 13.52 10.25 -26.22
CA ILE A 15 12.68 9.10 -26.57
C ILE A 15 13.58 8.01 -27.16
N LEU A 16 13.46 6.78 -26.65
CA LEU A 16 14.12 5.60 -27.17
C LEU A 16 13.11 4.74 -27.91
N GLN A 17 13.37 4.43 -29.14
CA GLN A 17 12.61 3.46 -29.93
C GLN A 17 13.37 2.13 -29.92
N VAL A 18 12.73 1.06 -29.44
CA VAL A 18 13.31 -0.29 -29.39
C VAL A 18 12.74 -1.08 -30.56
N ASP A 19 13.55 -1.34 -31.57
CA ASP A 19 13.21 -2.28 -32.63
C ASP A 19 13.42 -3.72 -32.15
N CYS A 20 12.42 -4.57 -32.35
CA CYS A 20 12.44 -5.97 -31.94
C CYS A 20 13.42 -6.87 -32.74
N ASP A 21 13.99 -6.36 -33.81
CA ASP A 21 15.02 -7.07 -34.58
C ASP A 21 16.34 -6.32 -34.53
N THR A 22 17.31 -6.97 -33.84
CA THR A 22 18.75 -6.69 -33.86
C THR A 22 19.31 -5.39 -33.29
N LYS A 23 19.99 -5.55 -32.16
CA LYS A 23 21.29 -4.96 -31.74
C LYS A 23 21.62 -3.48 -31.97
N SER A 24 20.71 -2.57 -32.31
CA SER A 24 21.03 -1.14 -32.31
C SER A 24 19.85 -0.27 -31.89
N VAL A 25 20.10 0.60 -30.91
CA VAL A 25 19.14 1.63 -30.48
C VAL A 25 19.31 2.83 -31.41
N ARG A 26 18.29 3.20 -32.17
CA ARG A 26 18.25 4.45 -32.97
C ARG A 26 17.55 5.56 -32.19
N ARG A 27 18.13 6.75 -32.19
CA ARG A 27 17.58 7.97 -31.58
C ARG A 27 16.77 8.75 -32.62
N SER A 28 15.48 8.97 -32.37
CA SER A 28 14.68 9.91 -33.15
C SER A 28 13.84 10.81 -32.22
N MET A 29 13.72 12.06 -32.58
CA MET A 29 12.84 13.02 -31.90
C MET A 29 11.51 13.05 -32.66
N ILE A 30 10.40 12.81 -31.94
CA ILE A 30 9.05 12.96 -32.46
C ILE A 30 8.33 13.99 -31.58
N GLU A 31 7.82 15.05 -32.21
CA GLU A 31 6.92 16.01 -31.57
C GLU A 31 5.50 15.41 -31.57
N ILE A 32 4.89 15.31 -30.39
CA ILE A 32 3.53 14.80 -30.22
C ILE A 32 2.55 15.96 -30.10
N PRO A 33 1.53 16.07 -30.95
CA PRO A 33 0.50 17.10 -30.83
C PRO A 33 -0.39 16.83 -29.60
N CYS A 34 -0.55 17.83 -28.76
CA CYS A 34 -1.46 17.80 -27.62
C CYS A 34 -2.90 18.03 -28.08
N SER A 35 -3.74 17.00 -28.07
CA SER A 35 -5.19 17.14 -28.25
C SER A 35 -5.95 16.59 -27.05
N ASP A 36 -6.69 17.47 -26.39
CA ASP A 36 -7.41 17.23 -25.12
C ASP A 36 -8.69 16.38 -25.22
N SER A 37 -8.99 15.75 -26.38
CA SER A 37 -10.35 15.26 -26.64
C SER A 37 -10.62 13.76 -26.45
N ALA A 38 -9.68 12.96 -25.91
CA ALA A 38 -9.82 11.50 -25.93
C ALA A 38 -9.83 10.76 -24.58
N LEU A 39 -9.82 11.45 -23.44
CA LEU A 39 -9.69 10.80 -22.13
C LEU A 39 -10.97 10.90 -21.28
N LYS A 40 -12.02 10.15 -21.63
CA LYS A 40 -13.13 9.88 -20.71
C LYS A 40 -12.72 8.79 -19.71
N ALA A 41 -12.98 9.03 -18.40
CA ALA A 41 -12.83 8.01 -17.39
C ALA A 41 -13.74 6.81 -17.70
N PRO A 42 -13.26 5.56 -17.57
CA PRO A 42 -14.09 4.39 -17.80
C PRO A 42 -15.20 4.32 -16.75
N GLU A 43 -16.43 4.12 -17.19
CA GLU A 43 -17.58 3.80 -16.35
C GLU A 43 -17.31 2.49 -15.60
N LYS A 44 -17.78 2.41 -14.34
CA LYS A 44 -17.69 1.22 -13.48
C LYS A 44 -18.47 0.07 -14.11
N GLU A 45 -17.81 -0.86 -14.77
CA GLU A 45 -18.46 -2.10 -15.24
C GLU A 45 -18.87 -2.98 -14.06
N LYS A 46 -20.15 -3.29 -13.99
CA LYS A 46 -20.79 -4.17 -13.00
C LYS A 46 -20.57 -5.66 -13.28
N THR A 47 -19.52 -6.05 -13.95
CA THR A 47 -19.28 -7.45 -14.28
C THR A 47 -18.13 -7.98 -13.42
N GLY A 48 -18.37 -9.06 -12.68
CA GLY A 48 -17.45 -9.75 -11.76
C GLY A 48 -16.20 -10.36 -12.43
N LYS A 49 -15.54 -9.61 -13.33
CA LYS A 49 -14.20 -9.90 -13.80
C LYS A 49 -13.20 -9.14 -12.94
N VAL A 50 -12.39 -9.88 -12.23
CA VAL A 50 -11.21 -9.36 -11.53
C VAL A 50 -10.37 -8.60 -12.55
N LEU A 51 -10.35 -7.27 -12.45
CA LEU A 51 -9.46 -6.44 -13.24
C LEU A 51 -8.02 -6.73 -12.79
N PRO A 52 -7.07 -6.87 -13.72
CA PRO A 52 -5.66 -6.96 -13.35
C PRO A 52 -5.30 -5.75 -12.49
N SER A 53 -4.57 -5.98 -11.40
CA SER A 53 -4.23 -4.97 -10.40
C SER A 53 -3.51 -3.75 -10.99
N PHE A 54 -2.87 -3.94 -12.13
CA PHE A 54 -2.21 -2.88 -12.88
C PHE A 54 -2.59 -2.95 -14.36
N PRO A 55 -3.18 -1.90 -14.95
CA PRO A 55 -3.42 -1.83 -16.39
C PRO A 55 -2.09 -1.77 -17.16
N ARG A 56 -2.11 -2.09 -18.45
CA ARG A 56 -0.95 -1.95 -19.31
C ARG A 56 -0.51 -0.49 -19.34
N PRO A 57 0.74 -0.15 -18.97
CA PRO A 57 1.21 1.22 -19.01
C PRO A 57 1.32 1.69 -20.47
N ALA A 58 0.89 2.92 -20.72
CA ALA A 58 1.11 3.59 -22.01
C ALA A 58 2.52 4.20 -22.07
N PHE A 59 3.11 4.50 -20.92
CA PHE A 59 4.41 5.14 -20.79
C PHE A 59 5.29 4.41 -19.78
N LEU A 60 6.49 4.06 -20.20
CA LEU A 60 7.56 3.49 -19.36
C LEU A 60 8.68 4.51 -19.23
N TYR A 61 8.92 4.97 -17.99
CA TYR A 61 10.09 5.79 -17.68
C TYR A 61 11.14 4.89 -17.07
N VAL A 62 12.33 4.87 -17.66
CA VAL A 62 13.42 3.98 -17.25
C VAL A 62 14.61 4.82 -16.82
N GLU A 63 15.06 4.71 -15.57
CA GLU A 63 16.31 5.32 -15.16
C GLU A 63 17.48 4.70 -15.92
N SER A 64 18.43 5.54 -16.36
CA SER A 64 19.66 5.08 -17.03
C SER A 64 20.38 4.00 -16.21
N ALA A 65 20.38 4.12 -14.88
CA ALA A 65 20.97 3.13 -13.97
C ALA A 65 20.21 1.79 -13.91
N ALA A 66 18.96 1.75 -14.40
CA ALA A 66 18.10 0.57 -14.36
C ALA A 66 17.97 -0.12 -15.74
N VAL A 67 18.50 0.45 -16.80
CA VAL A 67 18.31 -0.05 -18.18
C VAL A 67 18.78 -1.50 -18.34
N ASP A 68 19.90 -1.84 -17.73
CA ASP A 68 20.52 -3.17 -17.85
C ASP A 68 19.96 -4.23 -16.88
N GLU A 69 19.07 -3.84 -15.98
CA GLU A 69 18.48 -4.79 -15.01
C GLU A 69 17.61 -5.85 -15.72
N PRO A 70 17.71 -7.12 -15.32
CA PRO A 70 16.91 -8.20 -15.93
C PRO A 70 15.40 -7.93 -15.86
N LEU A 71 14.93 -7.32 -14.77
CA LEU A 71 13.52 -6.96 -14.60
C LEU A 71 13.09 -5.88 -15.58
N THR A 72 13.93 -4.89 -15.84
CA THR A 72 13.67 -3.84 -16.83
C THR A 72 13.53 -4.44 -18.23
N ARG A 73 14.48 -5.28 -18.65
CA ARG A 73 14.41 -5.96 -19.97
C ARG A 73 13.15 -6.78 -20.12
N ARG A 74 12.75 -7.51 -19.08
CA ARG A 74 11.52 -8.30 -19.08
C ARG A 74 10.27 -7.42 -19.23
N LEU A 75 10.20 -6.27 -18.53
CA LEU A 75 9.04 -5.39 -18.58
C LEU A 75 8.97 -4.62 -19.90
N LEU A 76 10.09 -4.22 -20.47
CA LEU A 76 10.12 -3.65 -21.83
C LEU A 76 9.60 -4.64 -22.89
N ALA A 77 9.99 -5.91 -22.78
CA ALA A 77 9.47 -6.96 -23.68
C ALA A 77 7.98 -7.28 -23.43
N LEU A 78 7.47 -7.10 -22.20
CA LEU A 78 6.07 -7.33 -21.85
C LEU A 78 5.14 -6.24 -22.39
N PHE A 79 5.64 -5.02 -22.55
CA PHE A 79 4.86 -3.85 -22.98
C PHE A 79 5.45 -3.20 -24.25
N PRO A 80 5.48 -3.92 -25.37
CA PRO A 80 6.11 -3.42 -26.62
C PRO A 80 5.41 -2.19 -27.20
N GLU A 81 4.13 -1.97 -26.87
CA GLU A 81 3.33 -0.81 -27.31
C GLU A 81 3.54 0.44 -26.45
N ALA A 82 4.21 0.32 -25.31
CA ALA A 82 4.43 1.45 -24.43
C ALA A 82 5.50 2.41 -24.97
N SER A 83 5.25 3.70 -24.84
CA SER A 83 6.28 4.72 -25.14
C SER A 83 7.35 4.69 -24.05
N VAL A 84 8.60 4.44 -24.43
CA VAL A 84 9.73 4.30 -23.49
C VAL A 84 10.53 5.59 -23.44
N HIS A 85 10.75 6.10 -22.23
CA HIS A 85 11.51 7.34 -21.97
C HIS A 85 12.64 7.06 -20.99
N GLU A 86 13.87 7.35 -21.36
CA GLU A 86 15.02 7.30 -20.47
C GLU A 86 15.07 8.57 -19.59
N ILE A 87 15.29 8.39 -18.29
CA ILE A 87 15.41 9.45 -17.31
C ILE A 87 16.65 9.26 -16.45
N GLN A 88 17.11 10.33 -15.80
CA GLN A 88 18.30 10.27 -14.91
C GLN A 88 17.92 9.96 -13.45
N ASP A 89 16.78 10.46 -12.97
CA ASP A 89 16.35 10.33 -11.59
C ASP A 89 14.83 10.42 -11.52
N HIS A 90 14.17 9.33 -11.13
CA HIS A 90 12.71 9.27 -11.00
C HIS A 90 12.15 10.28 -9.98
N ARG A 91 12.93 10.66 -8.97
CA ARG A 91 12.49 11.62 -7.94
C ARG A 91 12.36 13.04 -8.50
N ARG A 92 13.00 13.29 -9.64
CA ARG A 92 12.94 14.54 -10.39
C ARG A 92 12.05 14.44 -11.63
N LEU A 93 11.27 13.37 -11.71
CA LEU A 93 10.26 13.24 -12.77
C LEU A 93 9.24 14.35 -12.57
N ASP A 94 9.43 15.45 -13.30
CA ASP A 94 8.57 16.60 -13.20
C ASP A 94 7.19 16.25 -13.75
N ALA A 95 6.16 16.72 -13.06
CA ALA A 95 4.78 16.58 -13.52
C ALA A 95 4.57 17.18 -14.93
N GLU A 96 5.45 18.08 -15.38
CA GLU A 96 5.41 18.66 -16.74
C GLU A 96 6.07 17.76 -17.80
N ALA A 97 6.99 16.90 -17.43
CA ALA A 97 7.67 15.97 -18.34
C ALA A 97 6.84 14.71 -18.62
N VAL A 98 5.79 14.45 -17.85
CA VAL A 98 4.86 13.35 -18.06
C VAL A 98 3.69 13.85 -18.90
N PRO A 99 3.31 13.17 -20.00
CA PRO A 99 2.16 13.57 -20.83
C PRO A 99 0.85 13.72 -20.04
N LEU A 100 0.79 13.09 -18.88
CA LEU A 100 -0.32 13.15 -17.94
C LEU A 100 0.10 13.98 -16.72
N ARG A 101 -0.23 15.25 -16.74
CA ARG A 101 0.16 16.20 -15.68
C ARG A 101 -0.44 15.87 -14.32
N GLY A 102 0.37 16.03 -13.30
CA GLY A 102 -0.04 16.03 -11.90
C GLY A 102 -0.15 14.65 -11.24
N TYR A 103 -0.56 14.68 -9.98
CA TYR A 103 -0.84 13.49 -9.18
C TYR A 103 -2.32 13.11 -9.36
N ASN A 104 -2.64 12.26 -10.32
CA ASN A 104 -4.01 11.83 -10.63
C ASN A 104 -4.11 10.33 -10.92
N SER A 105 -5.33 9.83 -11.04
CA SER A 105 -5.60 8.41 -11.26
C SER A 105 -5.09 7.90 -12.62
N LEU A 106 -5.03 8.74 -13.64
CA LEU A 106 -4.54 8.36 -14.97
C LEU A 106 -3.04 8.13 -14.96
N VAL A 107 -2.26 9.01 -14.30
CA VAL A 107 -0.81 8.82 -14.13
C VAL A 107 -0.52 7.50 -13.45
N LYS A 108 -1.28 7.16 -12.41
CA LYS A 108 -1.10 5.90 -11.67
C LYS A 108 -1.36 4.65 -12.49
N GLN A 109 -2.05 4.78 -13.62
CA GLN A 109 -2.44 3.65 -14.46
C GLN A 109 -1.62 3.51 -15.72
N GLN A 110 -1.30 4.65 -16.31
CA GLN A 110 -0.72 4.71 -17.64
C GLN A 110 0.79 4.92 -17.59
N VAL A 111 1.32 5.29 -16.43
CA VAL A 111 2.74 5.52 -16.25
C VAL A 111 3.32 4.51 -15.28
N LEU A 112 4.38 3.84 -15.68
CA LEU A 112 5.20 3.00 -14.82
C LEU A 112 6.65 3.47 -14.90
N VAL A 113 7.29 3.60 -13.76
CA VAL A 113 8.69 3.96 -13.67
C VAL A 113 9.52 2.74 -13.26
N LEU A 114 10.60 2.49 -13.97
CA LEU A 114 11.60 1.49 -13.66
C LEU A 114 12.87 2.19 -13.19
N ALA A 115 13.23 1.98 -11.95
CA ALA A 115 14.33 2.68 -11.31
C ALA A 115 15.26 1.71 -10.58
N ARG A 116 16.46 2.18 -10.25
CA ARG A 116 17.37 1.48 -9.35
C ARG A 116 17.31 2.14 -7.97
N ASN A 117 17.02 1.37 -6.91
CA ASN A 117 17.17 1.90 -5.56
C ASN A 117 18.66 1.89 -5.15
N PRO A 118 19.29 3.05 -4.96
CA PRO A 118 20.69 3.13 -4.54
C PRO A 118 20.87 3.05 -3.01
N GLY A 119 19.77 3.07 -2.25
CA GLY A 119 19.79 3.06 -0.80
C GLY A 119 19.33 1.73 -0.21
N ALA A 120 19.20 1.67 1.11
CA ALA A 120 18.73 0.49 1.80
C ALA A 120 17.28 0.15 1.43
N PHE A 121 17.04 -1.14 1.18
CA PHE A 121 15.69 -1.68 0.98
C PHE A 121 14.99 -2.01 2.28
N VAL A 122 15.71 -2.50 3.28
CA VAL A 122 15.18 -2.83 4.60
C VAL A 122 15.41 -1.67 5.55
N ARG A 123 14.32 -1.12 6.10
CA ARG A 123 14.37 0.07 6.95
C ARG A 123 13.58 -0.12 8.23
N PRO A 124 14.03 0.46 9.36
CA PRO A 124 13.25 0.44 10.60
C PRO A 124 11.86 1.03 10.40
N PHE A 125 10.87 0.43 11.04
CA PHE A 125 9.50 0.93 11.00
C PHE A 125 9.20 1.75 12.26
N TRP A 126 8.91 3.05 12.07
CA TRP A 126 8.61 3.99 13.14
C TRP A 126 7.27 4.69 12.92
N PRO A 127 6.51 5.01 13.97
CA PRO A 127 6.76 4.66 15.37
C PRO A 127 6.47 3.19 15.64
N GLN A 128 7.25 2.59 16.49
CA GLN A 128 6.97 1.25 16.99
C GLN A 128 5.70 1.33 17.84
N SER A 129 4.70 0.58 17.46
CA SER A 129 3.39 0.60 18.11
C SER A 129 3.16 -0.60 19.01
N CYS A 130 4.13 -1.51 19.10
CA CYS A 130 4.01 -2.75 19.85
C CYS A 130 5.18 -2.88 20.81
N GLU A 131 4.90 -3.18 22.07
CA GLU A 131 5.89 -3.40 23.11
C GLU A 131 6.83 -4.55 22.72
N GLY A 132 8.12 -4.26 22.67
CA GLY A 132 9.18 -5.24 22.48
C GLY A 132 9.36 -5.80 21.08
N ASP A 133 8.43 -5.58 20.15
CA ASP A 133 8.51 -6.11 18.81
C ASP A 133 9.38 -5.23 17.90
N ARG A 134 10.28 -5.87 17.15
CA ARG A 134 11.10 -5.20 16.14
C ARG A 134 10.41 -5.25 14.79
N HIS A 135 10.18 -4.07 14.23
CA HIS A 135 9.50 -3.93 12.95
C HIS A 135 10.40 -3.27 11.91
N PHE A 136 10.36 -3.79 10.71
CA PHE A 136 11.03 -3.24 9.54
C PHE A 136 10.05 -3.17 8.39
N PHE A 137 10.27 -2.29 7.42
CA PHE A 137 9.56 -2.33 6.15
C PHE A 137 10.52 -2.56 4.99
N ILE A 138 10.02 -3.18 3.93
CA ILE A 138 10.77 -3.49 2.72
C ILE A 138 10.34 -2.50 1.63
N ALA A 139 11.27 -1.66 1.19
CA ALA A 139 11.04 -0.66 0.14
C ALA A 139 11.20 -1.30 -1.25
N HIS A 140 10.31 -2.22 -1.62
CA HIS A 140 10.36 -2.94 -2.90
C HIS A 140 9.85 -2.11 -4.08
N ALA A 141 9.03 -1.09 -3.82
CA ALA A 141 8.45 -0.19 -4.79
C ALA A 141 8.06 1.13 -4.11
N ASN A 142 7.88 2.18 -4.88
CA ASN A 142 7.34 3.46 -4.42
C ASN A 142 6.05 3.80 -5.17
N GLY A 143 5.08 4.41 -4.46
CA GLY A 143 3.78 4.71 -5.02
C GLY A 143 2.92 3.46 -5.20
N CYS A 144 1.63 3.66 -5.45
CA CYS A 144 0.65 2.59 -5.51
C CYS A 144 -0.28 2.84 -6.72
N PRO A 145 -0.66 1.83 -7.50
CA PRO A 145 -1.58 2.00 -8.62
C PRO A 145 -3.01 2.33 -8.18
N PHE A 146 -3.36 2.06 -6.91
CA PHE A 146 -4.62 2.48 -6.32
C PHE A 146 -4.61 3.97 -5.98
N ASP A 147 -5.79 4.58 -5.92
CA ASP A 147 -5.94 6.00 -5.68
C ASP A 147 -6.90 6.31 -4.52
N CYS A 148 -6.65 5.72 -3.35
CA CYS A 148 -7.43 5.98 -2.14
C CYS A 148 -7.25 7.44 -1.70
N GLN A 149 -8.35 8.15 -1.42
CA GLN A 149 -8.33 9.56 -1.03
C GLN A 149 -7.53 9.84 0.24
N TYR A 150 -7.55 8.91 1.18
CA TYR A 150 -6.85 9.01 2.47
C TYR A 150 -5.37 8.60 2.42
N CYS A 151 -4.85 8.14 1.26
CA CYS A 151 -3.51 7.59 1.17
C CYS A 151 -2.43 8.66 1.38
N PHE A 152 -1.54 8.46 2.35
CA PHE A 152 -0.48 9.41 2.65
C PHE A 152 0.58 9.51 1.54
N LEU A 153 0.71 8.49 0.69
CA LEU A 153 1.69 8.47 -0.40
C LEU A 153 1.50 9.63 -1.38
N GLN A 154 0.27 10.14 -1.52
CA GLN A 154 -0.01 11.31 -2.38
C GLN A 154 0.61 12.63 -1.89
N ALA A 155 1.01 12.68 -0.62
CA ALA A 155 1.74 13.81 -0.04
C ALA A 155 3.21 13.46 0.28
N TYR A 156 3.58 12.19 0.13
CA TYR A 156 4.92 11.69 0.42
C TYR A 156 5.83 11.71 -0.81
N PHE A 157 5.30 11.38 -1.99
CA PHE A 157 6.04 11.36 -3.25
C PHE A 157 5.75 12.61 -4.09
N ALA A 158 6.75 13.04 -4.86
CA ALA A 158 6.65 14.21 -5.74
C ALA A 158 5.66 13.97 -6.89
N HIS A 159 5.57 12.72 -7.39
CA HIS A 159 4.68 12.34 -8.49
C HIS A 159 3.81 11.13 -8.15
N GLY A 160 2.74 10.90 -8.92
CA GLY A 160 1.79 9.81 -8.71
C GLY A 160 2.15 8.49 -9.39
N ALA A 161 3.12 8.47 -10.29
CA ALA A 161 3.49 7.26 -11.02
C ALA A 161 4.07 6.20 -10.08
N PRO A 162 3.61 4.93 -10.16
CA PRO A 162 4.25 3.82 -9.45
C PRO A 162 5.67 3.60 -9.95
N VAL A 163 6.59 3.30 -9.03
CA VAL A 163 8.00 3.02 -9.30
C VAL A 163 8.31 1.60 -8.87
N ILE A 164 8.78 0.76 -9.77
CA ILE A 164 9.34 -0.56 -9.47
C ILE A 164 10.85 -0.44 -9.42
N PHE A 165 11.46 -0.90 -8.32
CA PHE A 165 12.90 -1.00 -8.24
C PHE A 165 13.36 -2.26 -8.96
N ALA A 166 14.07 -2.05 -10.08
CA ALA A 166 14.46 -3.11 -11.01
C ALA A 166 15.59 -3.99 -10.48
N ASN A 167 16.41 -3.49 -9.54
CA ASN A 167 17.47 -4.24 -8.89
C ASN A 167 16.94 -5.14 -7.77
N LEU A 168 16.01 -6.01 -8.14
CA LEU A 168 15.34 -6.95 -7.23
C LEU A 168 16.32 -7.94 -6.58
N GLN A 169 17.38 -8.34 -7.27
CA GLN A 169 18.37 -9.26 -6.70
C GLN A 169 19.15 -8.62 -5.55
N ASP A 170 19.49 -7.31 -5.67
CA ASP A 170 20.12 -6.56 -4.58
C ASP A 170 19.19 -6.51 -3.35
N LEU A 171 17.88 -6.28 -3.58
CA LEU A 171 16.88 -6.31 -2.51
C LEU A 171 16.83 -7.66 -1.80
N LEU A 172 16.77 -8.76 -2.54
CA LEU A 172 16.67 -10.10 -1.97
C LEU A 172 17.94 -10.49 -1.21
N GLN A 173 19.09 -10.09 -1.70
CA GLN A 173 20.37 -10.29 -1.01
C GLN A 173 20.43 -9.48 0.29
N GLU A 174 20.12 -8.17 0.25
CA GLU A 174 20.08 -7.32 1.44
C GLU A 174 19.08 -7.87 2.48
N LEU A 175 17.91 -8.33 2.02
CA LEU A 175 16.89 -8.90 2.89
C LEU A 175 17.39 -10.16 3.60
N ASP A 176 18.03 -11.10 2.88
CA ASP A 176 18.56 -12.33 3.47
C ASP A 176 19.71 -12.04 4.45
N ASP A 177 20.61 -11.11 4.11
CA ASP A 177 21.70 -10.68 4.98
C ASP A 177 21.16 -10.00 6.25
N HIS A 178 20.20 -9.08 6.10
CA HIS A 178 19.57 -8.40 7.23
C HIS A 178 18.84 -9.38 8.15
N LEU A 179 18.09 -10.34 7.59
CA LEU A 179 17.43 -11.38 8.38
C LEU A 179 18.42 -12.21 9.19
N ARG A 180 19.53 -12.63 8.57
CA ARG A 180 20.61 -13.40 9.24
C ARG A 180 21.20 -12.60 10.43
N ASP A 181 21.47 -11.32 10.22
CA ASP A 181 22.05 -10.46 11.26
C ASP A 181 21.07 -10.21 12.42
N GLN A 182 19.77 -10.17 12.11
CA GLN A 182 18.72 -9.96 13.10
C GLN A 182 18.30 -11.22 13.88
N GLU A 183 18.58 -12.42 13.39
CA GLU A 183 18.19 -13.68 14.05
C GLU A 183 18.64 -13.75 15.51
N ARG A 184 19.84 -13.25 15.82
CA ARG A 184 20.42 -13.23 17.18
C ARG A 184 19.71 -12.30 18.17
N LEU A 185 18.94 -11.35 17.66
CA LEU A 185 18.28 -10.32 18.46
C LEU A 185 16.82 -10.70 18.81
N GLY A 186 16.35 -11.87 18.37
CA GLY A 186 14.99 -12.36 18.59
C GLY A 186 14.01 -12.05 17.45
N PRO A 187 12.72 -12.32 17.64
CA PRO A 187 11.70 -12.18 16.58
C PRO A 187 11.63 -10.79 15.99
N ALA A 188 11.36 -10.70 14.69
CA ALA A 188 11.15 -9.44 13.99
C ALA A 188 10.08 -9.60 12.90
N THR A 189 9.30 -8.54 12.65
CA THR A 189 8.30 -8.50 11.59
C THR A 189 8.72 -7.55 10.48
N TYR A 190 8.67 -8.04 9.25
CA TYR A 190 8.99 -7.30 8.04
C TYR A 190 7.72 -7.03 7.24
N HIS A 191 7.46 -5.76 6.96
CA HIS A 191 6.25 -5.33 6.29
C HIS A 191 6.52 -5.01 4.82
N GLY A 192 5.92 -5.79 3.92
CA GLY A 192 5.73 -5.38 2.54
C GLY A 192 4.49 -4.49 2.45
N GLY A 193 4.57 -3.41 1.65
CA GLY A 193 3.42 -2.55 1.39
C GLY A 193 3.36 -1.24 2.18
N GLU A 194 4.48 -0.76 2.75
CA GLU A 194 4.52 0.55 3.41
C GLU A 194 4.57 1.72 2.39
N LEU A 195 5.46 1.65 1.41
CA LEU A 195 5.64 2.68 0.39
C LEU A 195 4.91 2.37 -0.93
N SER A 196 4.20 1.24 -0.99
CA SER A 196 3.37 0.77 -2.10
C SER A 196 2.32 -0.18 -1.53
N ASP A 197 1.52 -0.80 -2.36
CA ASP A 197 0.78 -2.03 -2.01
C ASP A 197 1.70 -3.23 -2.24
N ALA A 198 1.75 -4.19 -1.32
CA ALA A 198 2.69 -5.32 -1.40
C ALA A 198 2.47 -6.21 -2.63
N LEU A 199 1.25 -6.30 -3.13
CA LEU A 199 0.86 -7.26 -4.16
C LEU A 199 0.30 -6.62 -5.44
N ALA A 200 -0.03 -5.31 -5.44
CA ALA A 200 -0.59 -4.65 -6.60
C ALA A 200 0.36 -4.65 -7.82
N LEU A 201 1.66 -4.63 -7.58
CA LEU A 201 2.69 -4.68 -8.62
C LEU A 201 3.33 -6.08 -8.74
N GLU A 202 2.84 -7.09 -8.02
CA GLU A 202 3.40 -8.46 -8.02
C GLU A 202 3.45 -9.09 -9.42
N PRO A 203 2.41 -8.94 -10.29
CA PRO A 203 2.47 -9.47 -11.65
C PRO A 203 3.66 -8.94 -12.46
N LEU A 204 4.13 -7.74 -12.11
CA LEU A 204 5.23 -7.07 -12.78
C LEU A 204 6.57 -7.28 -12.06
N SER A 205 6.60 -7.13 -10.74
CA SER A 205 7.85 -7.18 -9.97
C SER A 205 8.30 -8.60 -9.62
N GLY A 206 7.37 -9.48 -9.26
CA GLY A 206 7.68 -10.81 -8.71
C GLY A 206 8.36 -10.76 -7.34
N PHE A 207 8.22 -9.62 -6.63
CA PHE A 207 8.84 -9.39 -5.33
C PHE A 207 8.31 -10.34 -4.25
N ALA A 208 6.97 -10.39 -4.08
CA ALA A 208 6.38 -11.12 -2.96
C ALA A 208 6.66 -12.62 -3.05
N ARG A 209 6.55 -13.21 -4.24
CA ARG A 209 6.87 -14.61 -4.49
C ARG A 209 8.30 -14.95 -4.08
N GLN A 210 9.28 -14.10 -4.44
CA GLN A 210 10.68 -14.34 -4.12
C GLN A 210 10.97 -14.05 -2.64
N ALA A 211 10.36 -13.02 -2.05
CA ALA A 211 10.47 -12.74 -0.62
C ALA A 211 9.93 -13.92 0.24
N VAL A 212 8.80 -14.54 -0.14
CA VAL A 212 8.29 -15.74 0.55
C VAL A 212 9.35 -16.84 0.61
N GLU A 213 10.10 -17.06 -0.46
CA GLU A 213 11.17 -18.07 -0.48
C GLU A 213 12.39 -17.69 0.38
N VAL A 214 12.68 -16.39 0.54
CA VAL A 214 13.69 -15.93 1.52
C VAL A 214 13.22 -16.23 2.94
N PHE A 215 11.97 -15.90 3.29
CA PHE A 215 11.43 -16.16 4.62
C PHE A 215 11.22 -17.65 4.93
N ARG A 216 11.06 -18.50 3.93
CA ARG A 216 11.04 -19.95 4.11
C ARG A 216 12.33 -20.46 4.77
N ARG A 217 13.46 -19.84 4.48
CA ARG A 217 14.77 -20.18 5.07
C ARG A 217 15.03 -19.50 6.42
N ARG A 218 14.15 -18.61 6.87
CA ARG A 218 14.33 -17.73 8.04
C ARG A 218 13.12 -17.78 8.98
N PRO A 219 12.83 -18.92 9.63
CA PRO A 219 11.60 -19.11 10.41
C PRO A 219 11.49 -18.22 11.65
N GLY A 220 12.59 -17.61 12.12
CA GLY A 220 12.61 -16.68 13.25
C GLY A 220 12.07 -15.28 12.97
N ALA A 221 11.76 -14.96 11.72
CA ALA A 221 11.22 -13.67 11.32
C ALA A 221 9.87 -13.84 10.60
N THR A 222 9.00 -12.86 10.71
CA THR A 222 7.68 -12.84 10.05
C THR A 222 7.67 -11.88 8.88
N LEU A 223 7.15 -12.32 7.73
CA LEU A 223 6.81 -11.46 6.60
C LEU A 223 5.32 -11.16 6.62
N GLU A 224 4.95 -9.88 6.68
CA GLU A 224 3.57 -9.43 6.47
C GLU A 224 3.45 -8.72 5.11
N LEU A 225 2.66 -9.28 4.20
CA LEU A 225 2.32 -8.70 2.91
C LEU A 225 0.98 -7.95 3.00
N ARG A 226 1.02 -6.63 3.06
CA ARG A 226 -0.17 -5.77 3.21
C ARG A 226 -0.71 -5.37 1.86
N THR A 227 -2.01 -5.63 1.61
CA THR A 227 -2.60 -5.40 0.29
C THR A 227 -4.08 -5.00 0.33
N LYS A 228 -4.52 -4.39 -0.77
CA LYS A 228 -5.91 -4.20 -1.18
C LYS A 228 -6.23 -4.94 -2.49
N CYS A 229 -5.32 -5.78 -2.97
CA CYS A 229 -5.48 -6.50 -4.22
C CYS A 229 -6.50 -7.62 -4.13
N ALA A 230 -7.02 -8.01 -5.30
CA ALA A 230 -7.80 -9.22 -5.52
C ALA A 230 -7.23 -9.98 -6.72
N GLY A 231 -7.50 -11.30 -6.80
CA GLY A 231 -7.08 -12.13 -7.91
C GLY A 231 -5.57 -12.45 -7.96
N ILE A 232 -4.86 -12.25 -6.85
CA ILE A 232 -3.39 -12.38 -6.79
C ILE A 232 -2.92 -13.70 -6.19
N GLU A 233 -3.81 -14.49 -5.67
CA GLU A 233 -3.52 -15.77 -5.00
C GLU A 233 -2.77 -16.76 -5.90
N SER A 234 -3.02 -16.69 -7.21
CA SER A 234 -2.31 -17.54 -8.19
C SER A 234 -0.84 -17.18 -8.37
N LEU A 235 -0.45 -15.96 -7.97
CA LEU A 235 0.92 -15.46 -8.09
C LEU A 235 1.79 -15.85 -6.90
N LEU A 236 1.18 -16.24 -5.79
CA LEU A 236 1.89 -16.64 -4.58
C LEU A 236 2.19 -18.14 -4.58
N PRO A 237 3.32 -18.55 -4.00
CA PRO A 237 3.65 -19.98 -3.85
C PRO A 237 2.56 -20.76 -3.14
N ALA A 238 2.35 -22.00 -3.54
CA ALA A 238 1.57 -22.95 -2.77
C ALA A 238 2.37 -23.39 -1.53
N GLN A 239 1.69 -23.84 -0.48
CA GLN A 239 2.30 -24.28 0.77
C GLN A 239 3.28 -23.24 1.36
N PRO A 240 2.76 -22.07 1.76
CA PRO A 240 3.59 -21.01 2.35
C PRO A 240 4.26 -21.48 3.63
N PRO A 241 5.42 -20.91 4.00
CA PRO A 241 5.98 -21.12 5.33
C PRO A 241 5.08 -20.45 6.39
N PRO A 242 5.04 -20.98 7.63
CA PRO A 242 4.11 -20.51 8.68
C PRO A 242 4.37 -19.06 9.14
N ASN A 243 5.52 -18.51 8.82
CA ASN A 243 5.94 -17.15 9.17
C ASN A 243 5.62 -16.12 8.07
N VAL A 244 4.74 -16.46 7.11
CA VAL A 244 4.25 -15.50 6.12
C VAL A 244 2.76 -15.26 6.33
N VAL A 245 2.39 -13.99 6.46
CA VAL A 245 1.03 -13.52 6.65
C VAL A 245 0.64 -12.61 5.49
N CYS A 246 -0.47 -12.90 4.84
CA CYS A 246 -1.07 -11.99 3.86
C CYS A 246 -2.17 -11.18 4.55
N SER A 247 -1.98 -9.85 4.64
CA SER A 247 -2.87 -8.97 5.37
C SER A 247 -3.70 -8.11 4.41
N TRP A 248 -5.03 -8.32 4.39
CA TRP A 248 -5.93 -7.48 3.62
C TRP A 248 -6.41 -6.28 4.40
N THR A 249 -6.22 -5.10 3.82
CA THR A 249 -6.90 -3.90 4.30
C THR A 249 -8.32 -3.89 3.75
N LEU A 250 -9.29 -3.88 4.65
CA LEU A 250 -10.71 -3.88 4.36
C LEU A 250 -11.36 -2.58 4.84
N THR A 251 -12.39 -2.17 4.14
CA THR A 251 -13.15 -0.95 4.40
C THR A 251 -14.63 -1.28 4.16
N PRO A 252 -15.58 -0.77 4.97
CA PRO A 252 -16.99 -0.95 4.69
C PRO A 252 -17.36 -0.53 3.28
N GLU A 253 -18.34 -1.19 2.67
CA GLU A 253 -18.74 -1.00 1.27
C GLU A 253 -18.99 0.47 0.92
N GLU A 254 -19.70 1.21 1.80
CA GLU A 254 -19.97 2.63 1.59
C GLU A 254 -18.70 3.47 1.64
N ALA A 255 -17.82 3.26 2.62
CA ALA A 255 -16.55 3.97 2.71
C ALA A 255 -15.62 3.63 1.53
N TRP A 256 -15.68 2.41 1.01
CA TRP A 256 -14.98 2.02 -0.21
C TRP A 256 -15.48 2.81 -1.42
N ARG A 257 -16.80 2.92 -1.58
CA ARG A 257 -17.39 3.71 -2.67
C ARG A 257 -17.03 5.18 -2.59
N LEU A 258 -17.00 5.73 -1.39
CA LEU A 258 -16.71 7.15 -1.15
C LEU A 258 -15.23 7.50 -1.33
N TYR A 259 -14.31 6.65 -0.83
CA TYR A 259 -12.92 7.05 -0.63
C TYR A 259 -11.88 6.19 -1.31
N GLU A 260 -12.21 4.99 -1.81
CA GLU A 260 -11.23 4.07 -2.41
C GLU A 260 -11.40 3.97 -3.92
N ILE A 261 -10.72 4.85 -4.62
CA ILE A 261 -10.75 4.86 -6.09
C ILE A 261 -9.82 3.77 -6.61
N ARG A 262 -10.35 2.91 -7.54
CA ARG A 262 -9.60 1.88 -8.26
C ARG A 262 -9.10 0.71 -7.42
N THR A 263 -9.59 0.53 -6.24
CA THR A 263 -9.35 -0.70 -5.50
C THR A 263 -10.45 -1.73 -5.82
N PRO A 264 -10.16 -3.03 -5.75
CA PRO A 264 -11.21 -4.07 -5.74
C PRO A 264 -12.21 -3.83 -4.60
N SER A 265 -13.42 -4.35 -4.75
CA SER A 265 -14.42 -4.27 -3.69
C SER A 265 -13.96 -5.00 -2.42
N PRO A 266 -14.52 -4.68 -1.25
CA PRO A 266 -14.23 -5.42 -0.02
C PRO A 266 -14.51 -6.93 -0.16
N LEU A 267 -15.56 -7.30 -0.88
CA LEU A 267 -15.90 -8.69 -1.13
C LEU A 267 -14.87 -9.39 -2.04
N ASP A 268 -14.42 -8.75 -3.11
CA ASP A 268 -13.36 -9.31 -3.96
C ASP A 268 -12.07 -9.56 -3.19
N ARG A 269 -11.74 -8.66 -2.26
CA ARG A 269 -10.59 -8.82 -1.34
C ARG A 269 -10.77 -10.00 -0.40
N LEU A 270 -11.98 -10.18 0.15
CA LEU A 270 -12.32 -11.33 1.00
C LEU A 270 -12.23 -12.65 0.22
N CYS A 271 -12.72 -12.69 -1.01
CA CYS A 271 -12.57 -13.86 -1.88
C CYS A 271 -11.09 -14.22 -2.10
N SER A 272 -10.24 -13.23 -2.35
CA SER A 272 -8.79 -13.45 -2.49
C SER A 272 -8.13 -13.88 -1.17
N ALA A 273 -8.54 -13.29 -0.05
CA ALA A 273 -8.08 -13.70 1.28
C ALA A 273 -8.45 -15.16 1.56
N ARG A 274 -9.66 -15.58 1.22
CA ARG A 274 -10.11 -16.97 1.32
C ARG A 274 -9.26 -17.90 0.45
N ALA A 275 -9.05 -17.55 -0.81
CA ALA A 275 -8.22 -18.34 -1.71
C ALA A 275 -6.77 -18.49 -1.20
N CYS A 276 -6.24 -17.48 -0.49
CA CYS A 276 -4.95 -17.57 0.18
C CYS A 276 -5.01 -18.50 1.41
N GLN A 277 -6.06 -18.46 2.21
CA GLN A 277 -6.24 -19.43 3.30
C GLN A 277 -6.30 -20.86 2.78
N ASP A 278 -7.01 -21.10 1.67
CA ASP A 278 -7.12 -22.42 1.05
C ASP A 278 -5.76 -22.96 0.54
N LYS A 279 -4.80 -22.04 0.28
CA LYS A 279 -3.40 -22.39 -0.01
C LYS A 279 -2.54 -22.60 1.24
N GLY A 280 -3.06 -22.36 2.43
CA GLY A 280 -2.37 -22.51 3.70
C GLY A 280 -1.74 -21.23 4.24
N TYR A 281 -1.98 -20.05 3.64
CA TYR A 281 -1.54 -18.76 4.20
C TYR A 281 -2.34 -18.40 5.45
N ARG A 282 -1.67 -17.85 6.45
CA ARG A 282 -2.34 -17.08 7.49
C ARG A 282 -2.78 -15.74 6.93
N VAL A 283 -3.97 -15.30 7.31
CA VAL A 283 -4.55 -14.05 6.80
C VAL A 283 -4.70 -13.04 7.94
N GLY A 284 -4.12 -11.85 7.76
CA GLY A 284 -4.37 -10.71 8.62
C GLY A 284 -5.50 -9.84 8.09
N ILE A 285 -6.32 -9.29 8.99
CA ILE A 285 -7.37 -8.33 8.65
C ILE A 285 -6.98 -6.95 9.19
N ARG A 286 -6.91 -5.97 8.31
CA ARG A 286 -6.56 -4.60 8.68
C ARG A 286 -7.73 -3.66 8.39
N LEU A 287 -8.24 -3.02 9.43
CA LEU A 287 -9.17 -1.90 9.35
C LEU A 287 -8.35 -0.62 9.63
N ASP A 288 -7.44 -0.32 8.69
CA ASP A 288 -6.46 0.78 8.80
C ASP A 288 -6.29 1.47 7.44
N PRO A 289 -6.94 2.64 7.22
CA PRO A 289 -7.66 3.41 8.24
C PRO A 289 -9.10 2.95 8.48
N ALA A 290 -9.49 2.92 9.75
CA ALA A 290 -10.89 2.94 10.13
C ALA A 290 -11.43 4.37 9.95
N LEU A 291 -12.54 4.48 9.21
CA LEU A 291 -13.15 5.74 8.78
C LEU A 291 -14.51 5.96 9.44
N ARG A 292 -14.78 7.21 9.83
CA ARG A 292 -16.12 7.63 10.22
C ARG A 292 -16.82 8.26 9.01
N TYR A 293 -18.07 7.93 8.84
CA TYR A 293 -18.98 8.44 7.81
C TYR A 293 -20.41 8.18 8.28
N PRO A 294 -21.46 8.78 7.72
CA PRO A 294 -22.83 8.50 8.13
C PRO A 294 -23.17 6.99 8.04
N GLY A 295 -23.55 6.37 9.16
CA GLY A 295 -23.89 4.93 9.23
C GLY A 295 -22.68 3.98 9.38
N TRP A 296 -21.51 4.50 9.77
CA TRP A 296 -20.28 3.71 9.91
C TRP A 296 -20.41 2.53 10.88
N GLU A 297 -21.23 2.66 11.95
CA GLU A 297 -21.45 1.58 12.91
C GLU A 297 -21.98 0.33 12.22
N LYS A 298 -23.07 0.49 11.45
CA LYS A 298 -23.64 -0.60 10.67
C LYS A 298 -22.66 -1.10 9.62
N GLY A 299 -21.97 -0.21 8.94
CA GLY A 299 -20.99 -0.57 7.92
C GLY A 299 -19.89 -1.48 8.45
N TYR A 300 -19.35 -1.20 9.65
CA TYR A 300 -18.35 -2.06 10.28
C TYR A 300 -18.95 -3.37 10.82
N ALA A 301 -20.18 -3.34 11.33
CA ALA A 301 -20.87 -4.58 11.75
C ALA A 301 -21.04 -5.52 10.55
N ASP A 302 -21.54 -5.02 9.43
CA ASP A 302 -21.72 -5.80 8.19
C ASP A 302 -20.36 -6.31 7.65
N LEU A 303 -19.30 -5.48 7.68
CA LEU A 303 -17.98 -5.88 7.24
C LEU A 303 -17.38 -6.99 8.12
N VAL A 304 -17.48 -6.87 9.43
CA VAL A 304 -16.98 -7.89 10.36
C VAL A 304 -17.73 -9.20 10.17
N ALA A 305 -19.08 -9.15 10.03
CA ALA A 305 -19.87 -10.34 9.70
C ALA A 305 -19.38 -10.99 8.40
N ALA A 306 -19.19 -10.21 7.34
CA ALA A 306 -18.68 -10.71 6.06
C ALA A 306 -17.29 -11.35 6.19
N VAL A 307 -16.40 -10.84 7.05
CA VAL A 307 -15.11 -11.49 7.31
C VAL A 307 -15.31 -12.90 7.86
N PHE A 308 -16.14 -13.08 8.89
CA PHE A 308 -16.35 -14.38 9.53
C PHE A 308 -17.21 -15.34 8.68
N GLU A 309 -18.03 -14.83 7.76
CA GLU A 309 -18.75 -15.63 6.77
C GLU A 309 -17.83 -16.19 5.67
N ASN A 310 -16.79 -15.46 5.31
CA ASN A 310 -15.93 -15.82 4.18
C ASN A 310 -14.63 -16.50 4.59
N LEU A 311 -14.09 -16.26 5.79
CA LEU A 311 -12.80 -16.76 6.24
C LEU A 311 -12.95 -17.76 7.39
N ASP A 312 -12.09 -18.79 7.43
CA ASP A 312 -11.93 -19.64 8.61
C ASP A 312 -11.28 -18.84 9.75
N PRO A 313 -11.93 -18.66 10.90
CA PRO A 313 -11.35 -17.92 12.03
C PRO A 313 -10.00 -18.46 12.50
N LYS A 314 -9.77 -19.78 12.41
CA LYS A 314 -8.49 -20.41 12.78
C LYS A 314 -7.33 -20.01 11.87
N GLY A 315 -7.61 -19.61 10.65
CA GLY A 315 -6.65 -19.12 9.68
C GLY A 315 -6.43 -17.60 9.75
N ILE A 316 -7.21 -16.88 10.60
CA ILE A 316 -7.01 -15.44 10.80
C ILE A 316 -5.90 -15.21 11.82
N GLU A 317 -4.84 -14.51 11.41
CA GLU A 317 -3.71 -14.15 12.28
C GLU A 317 -4.10 -13.14 13.35
N SER A 318 -4.71 -12.04 12.94
CA SER A 318 -5.19 -10.97 13.82
C SER A 318 -6.03 -9.95 13.07
N PHE A 319 -6.78 -9.16 13.83
CA PHE A 319 -7.32 -7.87 13.37
C PHE A 319 -6.39 -6.73 13.81
N VAL A 320 -6.16 -5.78 12.92
CA VAL A 320 -5.43 -4.55 13.22
C VAL A 320 -6.35 -3.36 12.96
N LEU A 321 -6.64 -2.57 13.99
CA LEU A 321 -7.47 -1.37 13.93
C LEU A 321 -6.59 -0.12 13.94
N GLY A 322 -6.79 0.80 13.01
CA GLY A 322 -6.10 2.08 13.00
C GLY A 322 -7.00 3.18 12.47
N GLY A 323 -7.35 4.19 13.29
CA GLY A 323 -8.16 5.31 12.86
C GLY A 323 -7.45 6.17 11.81
N PHE A 324 -8.24 6.85 10.98
CA PHE A 324 -7.70 7.77 10.00
C PHE A 324 -6.85 8.86 10.67
N ARG A 325 -5.67 9.05 10.11
CA ARG A 325 -4.67 10.01 10.58
C ARG A 325 -3.88 10.60 9.42
N TYR A 326 -3.51 11.86 9.53
CA TYR A 326 -2.82 12.54 8.45
C TYR A 326 -1.89 13.67 8.94
N LEU A 327 -0.86 13.97 8.17
CA LEU A 327 -0.07 15.19 8.30
C LEU A 327 -0.72 16.34 7.53
N PRO A 328 -0.48 17.61 7.91
CA PRO A 328 -1.12 18.79 7.28
C PRO A 328 -1.05 18.81 5.75
N GLY A 329 0.08 18.41 5.17
CA GLY A 329 0.27 18.35 3.72
C GLY A 329 -0.69 17.42 3.00
N LEU A 330 -1.12 16.32 3.65
CA LEU A 330 -2.10 15.41 3.08
C LEU A 330 -3.50 16.07 3.00
N ALA A 331 -3.90 16.81 4.01
CA ALA A 331 -5.19 17.52 3.99
C ALA A 331 -5.31 18.50 2.82
N SER A 332 -4.24 19.26 2.57
CA SER A 332 -4.18 20.17 1.41
C SER A 332 -4.28 19.41 0.09
N ARG A 333 -3.59 18.28 -0.02
CA ARG A 333 -3.63 17.44 -1.22
C ARG A 333 -5.03 16.82 -1.44
N ILE A 334 -5.70 16.36 -0.38
CA ILE A 334 -7.08 15.83 -0.46
C ILE A 334 -8.03 16.90 -0.97
N ARG A 335 -8.01 18.12 -0.38
CA ARG A 335 -8.88 19.23 -0.82
C ARG A 335 -8.65 19.63 -2.28
N GLN A 336 -7.40 19.61 -2.72
CA GLN A 336 -7.05 19.94 -4.10
C GLN A 336 -7.53 18.88 -5.09
N ARG A 337 -7.37 17.59 -4.75
CA ARG A 337 -7.65 16.46 -5.66
C ARG A 337 -9.10 16.01 -5.63
N PHE A 338 -9.73 16.14 -4.48
CA PHE A 338 -11.07 15.62 -4.19
C PHE A 338 -11.89 16.69 -3.45
N PRO A 339 -12.24 17.82 -4.12
CA PRO A 339 -12.91 18.94 -3.47
C PRO A 339 -14.26 18.56 -2.84
N GLU A 340 -14.95 17.54 -3.39
CA GLU A 340 -16.24 17.05 -2.89
C GLU A 340 -16.11 15.99 -1.79
N SER A 341 -14.88 15.67 -1.36
CA SER A 341 -14.65 14.63 -0.37
C SER A 341 -15.12 15.06 1.03
N SER A 342 -15.92 14.23 1.65
CA SER A 342 -16.34 14.40 3.06
C SER A 342 -15.30 13.87 4.07
N LEU A 343 -14.18 13.30 3.63
CA LEU A 343 -13.18 12.64 4.47
C LEU A 343 -12.61 13.53 5.58
N LEU A 344 -12.55 14.85 5.38
CA LEU A 344 -11.99 15.82 6.32
C LEU A 344 -13.05 16.64 7.08
N LEU A 345 -14.32 16.23 7.02
CA LEU A 345 -15.43 16.98 7.67
C LEU A 345 -15.65 16.60 9.14
N GLU A 346 -15.03 15.54 9.63
CA GLU A 346 -15.06 15.14 11.03
C GLU A 346 -14.16 16.02 11.92
N GLU A 347 -14.32 15.89 13.24
CA GLU A 347 -13.48 16.59 14.22
C GLU A 347 -12.10 15.96 14.34
N PHE A 348 -11.08 16.69 13.93
CA PHE A 348 -9.69 16.26 14.03
C PHE A 348 -8.90 17.16 14.98
N VAL A 349 -8.01 16.53 15.75
CA VAL A 349 -7.06 17.20 16.64
C VAL A 349 -5.63 16.84 16.30
N GLN A 350 -4.73 17.82 16.35
CA GLN A 350 -3.31 17.56 16.17
C GLN A 350 -2.74 16.91 17.43
N CYS A 351 -2.07 15.78 17.23
CA CYS A 351 -1.41 15.03 18.27
C CYS A 351 0.08 15.41 18.40
N ARG A 352 0.75 14.94 19.46
CA ARG A 352 2.16 15.28 19.75
C ARG A 352 3.14 14.88 18.65
N ASP A 353 2.82 13.85 17.86
CA ASP A 353 3.60 13.41 16.70
C ASP A 353 3.34 14.22 15.42
N GLY A 354 2.61 15.34 15.53
CA GLY A 354 2.26 16.23 14.43
C GLY A 354 1.13 15.74 13.53
N LYS A 355 0.65 14.53 13.71
CA LYS A 355 -0.47 13.98 12.93
C LYS A 355 -1.80 14.44 13.49
N TYR A 356 -2.75 14.71 12.61
CA TYR A 356 -4.15 14.90 12.94
C TYR A 356 -4.84 13.53 13.04
N ARG A 357 -5.66 13.36 14.08
CA ARG A 357 -6.53 12.19 14.31
C ARG A 357 -7.91 12.66 14.69
N TYR A 358 -8.92 11.83 14.54
CA TYR A 358 -10.23 12.12 15.11
C TYR A 358 -10.10 12.52 16.58
N PHE A 359 -10.96 13.41 17.08
CA PHE A 359 -11.03 13.73 18.49
C PHE A 359 -11.10 12.46 19.36
N ARG A 360 -10.38 12.44 20.48
CA ARG A 360 -10.17 11.20 21.26
C ARG A 360 -11.43 10.40 21.58
N PRO A 361 -12.54 11.00 22.08
CA PRO A 361 -13.79 10.27 22.31
C PRO A 361 -14.34 9.59 21.05
N LEU A 362 -14.25 10.24 19.89
CA LEU A 362 -14.71 9.69 18.61
C LEU A 362 -13.88 8.47 18.19
N ARG A 363 -12.54 8.53 18.38
CA ARG A 363 -11.65 7.41 18.10
C ARG A 363 -11.94 6.21 18.99
N ILE A 364 -12.09 6.46 20.29
CA ILE A 364 -12.36 5.41 21.27
C ILE A 364 -13.70 4.75 20.99
N ASN A 365 -14.72 5.54 20.68
CA ASN A 365 -16.03 5.00 20.28
C ASN A 365 -15.90 4.13 19.02
N LEU A 366 -15.20 4.60 17.99
CA LEU A 366 -14.95 3.86 16.75
C LEU A 366 -14.29 2.50 17.04
N TYR A 367 -13.17 2.51 17.77
CA TYR A 367 -12.45 1.28 18.09
C TYR A 367 -13.26 0.32 18.95
N ARG A 368 -13.96 0.81 20.00
CA ARG A 368 -14.78 -0.03 20.87
C ARG A 368 -15.95 -0.67 20.13
N SER A 369 -16.61 0.08 19.25
CA SER A 369 -17.71 -0.45 18.43
C SER A 369 -17.22 -1.57 17.52
N ILE A 370 -16.12 -1.37 16.80
CA ILE A 370 -15.55 -2.40 15.94
C ILE A 370 -15.05 -3.61 16.75
N LEU A 371 -14.38 -3.37 17.87
CA LEU A 371 -13.91 -4.43 18.76
C LEU A 371 -15.08 -5.27 19.31
N ALA A 372 -16.17 -4.63 19.70
CA ALA A 372 -17.37 -5.32 20.19
C ALA A 372 -17.97 -6.24 19.12
N GLU A 373 -17.99 -5.79 17.84
CA GLU A 373 -18.44 -6.64 16.73
C GLU A 373 -17.53 -7.86 16.55
N ILE A 374 -16.20 -7.64 16.50
CA ILE A 374 -15.23 -8.74 16.37
C ILE A 374 -15.40 -9.75 17.51
N ARG A 375 -15.54 -9.26 18.75
CA ARG A 375 -15.70 -10.11 19.95
C ARG A 375 -17.01 -10.87 20.01
N ARG A 376 -18.07 -10.43 19.33
CA ARG A 376 -19.31 -11.19 19.19
C ARG A 376 -19.14 -12.44 18.35
N HIS A 377 -18.30 -12.38 17.31
CA HIS A 377 -18.01 -13.51 16.44
C HIS A 377 -16.94 -14.44 17.03
N ASP A 378 -15.85 -13.88 17.52
CA ASP A 378 -14.76 -14.63 18.16
C ASP A 378 -14.14 -13.83 19.33
N PRO A 379 -14.46 -14.18 20.59
CA PRO A 379 -13.89 -13.53 21.77
C PRO A 379 -12.37 -13.70 21.90
N GLY A 380 -11.79 -14.74 21.29
CA GLY A 380 -10.39 -15.12 21.44
C GLY A 380 -9.47 -14.55 20.37
N ILE A 381 -10.01 -14.06 19.25
CA ILE A 381 -9.18 -13.63 18.12
C ILE A 381 -8.28 -12.44 18.51
N PRO A 382 -6.98 -12.44 18.12
CA PRO A 382 -6.09 -11.32 18.44
C PRO A 382 -6.53 -10.02 17.77
N VAL A 383 -6.63 -8.93 18.55
CA VAL A 383 -6.91 -7.58 18.03
C VAL A 383 -5.82 -6.63 18.52
N ARG A 384 -5.24 -5.88 17.60
CA ARG A 384 -4.21 -4.86 17.86
C ARG A 384 -4.70 -3.49 17.40
N ILE A 385 -4.23 -2.43 18.05
CA ILE A 385 -4.50 -1.04 17.64
C ILE A 385 -3.22 -0.42 17.12
N ALA A 386 -3.25 0.06 15.87
CA ALA A 386 -2.08 0.63 15.22
C ALA A 386 -1.96 2.13 15.46
N MET A 387 -0.73 2.60 15.67
CA MET A 387 -0.36 4.03 15.66
C MET A 387 -1.12 4.88 16.68
N GLU A 388 -1.46 4.32 17.82
CA GLU A 388 -2.10 5.02 18.92
C GLU A 388 -1.21 5.13 20.15
N SER A 389 -1.59 6.01 21.07
CA SER A 389 -0.89 6.17 22.35
C SER A 389 -1.30 5.07 23.33
N GLU A 390 -0.39 4.72 24.24
CA GLU A 390 -0.63 3.78 25.34
C GLU A 390 -1.95 4.02 26.09
N PRO A 391 -2.32 5.26 26.48
CA PRO A 391 -3.61 5.50 27.13
C PRO A 391 -4.83 5.13 26.28
N VAL A 392 -4.74 5.25 24.94
CA VAL A 392 -5.82 4.84 24.04
C VAL A 392 -5.89 3.33 23.94
N HIS A 393 -4.73 2.65 23.82
CA HIS A 393 -4.66 1.18 23.84
C HIS A 393 -5.34 0.62 25.09
N ARG A 394 -4.94 1.11 26.26
CA ARG A 394 -5.48 0.68 27.56
C ARG A 394 -6.98 0.92 27.64
N GLU A 395 -7.44 2.10 27.27
CA GLU A 395 -8.86 2.46 27.33
C GLU A 395 -9.73 1.60 26.41
N VAL A 396 -9.20 1.17 25.24
CA VAL A 396 -9.97 0.37 24.28
C VAL A 396 -9.91 -1.12 24.58
N LEU A 397 -8.74 -1.66 24.92
CA LEU A 397 -8.51 -3.10 25.05
C LEU A 397 -8.78 -3.64 26.46
N GLU A 398 -8.56 -2.83 27.49
CA GLU A 398 -8.89 -3.21 28.85
C GLU A 398 -10.40 -3.05 29.07
N ARG A 399 -11.06 -4.06 29.66
CA ARG A 399 -12.44 -3.93 30.09
C ARG A 399 -12.54 -2.78 31.09
N PRO A 400 -13.53 -1.86 31.00
CA PRO A 400 -13.76 -0.93 32.09
C PRO A 400 -14.00 -1.76 33.35
N GLU A 401 -13.18 -1.54 34.40
CA GLU A 401 -13.51 -2.10 35.71
C GLU A 401 -14.96 -1.71 36.02
N PRO A 402 -15.79 -2.67 36.47
CA PRO A 402 -17.12 -2.32 36.90
C PRO A 402 -16.98 -1.20 37.94
N SER A 403 -17.56 -0.04 37.63
CA SER A 403 -17.55 1.09 38.54
C SER A 403 -17.97 0.56 39.90
N ARG A 404 -17.07 0.56 40.90
CA ARG A 404 -17.44 0.36 42.32
C ARG A 404 -18.43 1.49 42.59
N ARG A 405 -19.71 1.21 42.42
CA ARG A 405 -20.76 2.07 42.97
C ARG A 405 -20.48 2.11 44.44
N GLY A 406 -20.02 3.27 44.91
CA GLY A 406 -19.81 3.54 46.31
C GLY A 406 -21.06 3.15 47.08
N GLY A 407 -20.92 2.15 47.93
CA GLY A 407 -21.86 1.96 48.98
C GLY A 407 -21.78 3.18 49.88
N ALA A 408 -22.75 4.06 49.74
CA ALA A 408 -23.05 5.03 50.78
C ALA A 408 -23.86 4.27 51.81
N ALA A 409 -23.27 4.09 52.98
CA ALA A 409 -23.96 3.78 54.20
C ALA A 409 -24.53 5.07 54.79
#